data_ccd2b6d564068f622252fe4cdc841100
#
_entry.id   ccd2b6d564068f622252fe4cdc841100
#
_cell.length_a   1.000
_cell.length_b   1.000
_cell.length_c   1.000
_cell.angle_alpha   90.00
_cell.angle_beta   90.00
_cell.angle_gamma   90.00
#
_symmetry.space_group_name_H-M   'P 1'
#
loop_
_entity.id
_entity.type
_entity.pdbx_description
1 polymer ?
#
loop_
_entity_poly.entity_id
_entity_poly.type
_entity_poly.pdbx_seq_one_letter_code
_entity_poly.pdbx_strand_id
1 'polypeptide(L)'
;MKKFTKILPAVLLCLATQGVMAQWVDHNVQAFLDKLNSGHGKSLEQLPPIGARQVLIDAQKSVAVDLSGITIEEKTITVDGKPLKLTIVRPADAKKMLPVFMFFHGGGWVLGDFQTHERMVRDLVVDSGMAAVFVNYTPSPEVQYPVAINQAYAATAWVAEHGKEINVDGSRLAVVGNSVGGNMATVVSLMAKQKGTPAIKYQVLFWPVTDANFDNESYKAYAKKYFLTRNMMKWFWNNYTSDSKQRKEVLASPLQATTAELQGLPPALVITADNDVLRDEGEAYAKKLDAAGVDVTAVRYNGMIHDFGLLNAISQTPGTKAALEQAADELKKHLQ
;
A
#
# COMPACT_ATOMS: atom_id res chain seq x y z
N MET A 1 46.10 13.30 -66.32
CA MET A 1 46.19 13.14 -64.80
C MET A 1 44.99 13.78 -64.15
N LYS A 2 44.01 13.02 -63.73
CA LYS A 2 42.80 13.51 -63.09
C LYS A 2 42.97 13.33 -61.54
N LYS A 3 42.97 14.48 -60.84
CA LYS A 3 43.02 14.47 -59.33
C LYS A 3 41.67 14.12 -58.80
N PHE A 4 41.57 13.00 -58.05
CA PHE A 4 40.39 12.64 -57.25
C PHE A 4 40.49 13.33 -55.88
N THR A 5 39.57 14.25 -55.63
CA THR A 5 39.38 14.86 -54.30
C THR A 5 38.52 13.95 -53.48
N LYS A 6 39.09 13.38 -52.41
CA LYS A 6 38.33 12.58 -51.42
C LYS A 6 37.55 13.53 -50.49
N ILE A 7 36.23 13.48 -50.59
CA ILE A 7 35.33 14.14 -49.63
C ILE A 7 35.14 13.17 -48.44
N LEU A 8 35.61 13.59 -47.27
CA LEU A 8 35.38 12.89 -45.99
C LEU A 8 33.98 13.29 -45.48
N PRO A 9 33.07 12.35 -45.13
CA PRO A 9 31.82 12.73 -44.54
C PRO A 9 32.06 13.14 -43.08
N ALA A 10 31.66 14.35 -42.71
CA ALA A 10 31.62 14.82 -41.35
C ALA A 10 30.46 14.09 -40.63
N VAL A 11 30.80 13.17 -39.76
CA VAL A 11 29.82 12.56 -38.83
C VAL A 11 29.48 13.59 -37.75
N LEU A 12 28.30 14.18 -37.86
CA LEU A 12 27.74 15.07 -36.85
C LEU A 12 27.31 14.21 -35.65
N LEU A 13 28.12 14.17 -34.60
CA LEU A 13 27.80 13.51 -33.33
C LEU A 13 26.79 14.40 -32.60
N CYS A 14 25.48 14.12 -32.73
CA CYS A 14 24.46 14.70 -31.89
C CYS A 14 24.59 14.12 -30.48
N LEU A 15 25.31 14.83 -29.61
CA LEU A 15 25.26 14.65 -28.18
C LEU A 15 23.85 15.07 -27.72
N ALA A 16 22.94 14.10 -27.62
CA ALA A 16 21.69 14.29 -26.91
C ALA A 16 22.03 14.48 -25.43
N THR A 17 22.13 15.73 -24.98
CA THR A 17 22.07 16.04 -23.56
C THR A 17 20.70 15.61 -23.09
N GLN A 18 20.60 14.45 -22.45
CA GLN A 18 19.43 14.11 -21.63
C GLN A 18 19.43 15.15 -20.52
N GLY A 19 18.70 16.24 -20.71
CA GLY A 19 18.36 17.15 -19.64
C GLY A 19 17.66 16.33 -18.57
N VAL A 20 18.23 16.27 -17.38
CA VAL A 20 17.52 15.76 -16.19
C VAL A 20 16.29 16.66 -16.07
N MET A 21 15.15 16.19 -16.58
CA MET A 21 13.86 16.85 -16.37
C MET A 21 13.70 16.97 -14.87
N ALA A 22 13.58 18.20 -14.36
CA ALA A 22 13.29 18.43 -12.96
C ALA A 22 12.07 17.58 -12.59
N GLN A 23 12.21 16.76 -11.58
CA GLN A 23 11.19 15.81 -11.16
C GLN A 23 9.96 16.60 -10.72
N TRP A 24 8.84 16.40 -11.39
CA TRP A 24 7.62 17.10 -11.08
C TRP A 24 6.99 16.57 -9.79
N VAL A 25 6.61 17.46 -8.90
CA VAL A 25 5.82 17.21 -7.71
C VAL A 25 4.59 18.10 -7.78
N ASP A 26 3.41 17.57 -7.46
CA ASP A 26 2.18 18.38 -7.33
C ASP A 26 2.43 19.54 -6.37
N HIS A 27 1.92 20.73 -6.68
CA HIS A 27 2.22 21.94 -5.90
C HIS A 27 1.76 21.88 -4.44
N ASN A 28 0.62 21.22 -4.14
CA ASN A 28 0.17 21.02 -2.77
C ASN A 28 1.05 20.00 -2.03
N VAL A 29 1.46 18.94 -2.74
CA VAL A 29 2.40 17.95 -2.22
C VAL A 29 3.76 18.59 -1.97
N GLN A 30 4.23 19.48 -2.86
CA GLN A 30 5.47 20.23 -2.65
C GLN A 30 5.40 21.13 -1.40
N ALA A 31 4.30 21.86 -1.22
CA ALA A 31 4.09 22.67 -0.03
C ALA A 31 4.10 21.84 1.27
N PHE A 32 3.50 20.63 1.23
CA PHE A 32 3.58 19.68 2.34
C PHE A 32 5.03 19.24 2.60
N LEU A 33 5.77 18.87 1.56
CA LEU A 33 7.17 18.44 1.68
C LEU A 33 8.08 19.56 2.20
N ASP A 34 7.88 20.80 1.76
CA ASP A 34 8.65 21.95 2.21
C ASP A 34 8.43 22.17 3.72
N LYS A 35 7.19 22.11 4.19
CA LYS A 35 6.85 22.17 5.61
C LYS A 35 7.49 21.02 6.40
N LEU A 36 7.37 19.79 5.91
CA LEU A 36 7.93 18.60 6.54
C LEU A 36 9.46 18.70 6.66
N ASN A 37 10.13 19.10 5.57
CA ASN A 37 11.58 19.16 5.50
C ASN A 37 12.19 20.38 6.18
N SER A 38 11.40 21.41 6.57
CA SER A 38 11.85 22.56 7.36
C SER A 38 12.01 22.24 8.84
N GLY A 39 11.48 21.13 9.32
CA GLY A 39 11.59 20.69 10.71
C GLY A 39 13.03 20.32 11.09
N HIS A 40 13.43 20.66 12.32
CA HIS A 40 14.76 20.36 12.88
C HIS A 40 14.77 19.19 13.87
N GLY A 41 13.70 18.40 13.91
CA GLY A 41 13.56 17.24 14.81
C GLY A 41 14.42 16.04 14.36
N LYS A 42 14.46 15.02 15.22
CA LYS A 42 15.00 13.71 14.84
C LYS A 42 14.17 13.11 13.73
N SER A 43 14.81 12.45 12.78
CA SER A 43 14.10 11.66 11.78
C SER A 43 13.37 10.47 12.45
N LEU A 44 12.28 10.01 11.82
CA LEU A 44 11.37 9.02 12.40
C LEU A 44 12.10 7.74 12.82
N GLU A 45 13.04 7.28 12.00
CA GLU A 45 13.85 6.08 12.25
C GLU A 45 14.88 6.22 13.38
N GLN A 46 15.05 7.42 13.93
CA GLN A 46 15.87 7.70 15.13
C GLN A 46 15.06 7.72 16.43
N LEU A 47 13.74 7.59 16.32
CA LEU A 47 12.84 7.54 17.46
C LEU A 47 12.61 6.09 17.91
N PRO A 48 12.33 5.85 19.19
CA PRO A 48 11.78 4.56 19.61
C PRO A 48 10.41 4.36 18.95
N PRO A 49 9.98 3.09 18.70
CA PRO A 49 8.73 2.79 17.98
C PRO A 49 7.50 3.54 18.51
N ILE A 50 7.34 3.64 19.82
CA ILE A 50 6.22 4.35 20.45
C ILE A 50 6.23 5.85 20.11
N GLY A 51 7.41 6.48 20.09
CA GLY A 51 7.55 7.89 19.69
C GLY A 51 7.28 8.10 18.20
N ALA A 52 7.74 7.18 17.37
CA ALA A 52 7.50 7.20 15.93
C ALA A 52 5.99 7.04 15.60
N ARG A 53 5.26 6.19 16.33
CA ARG A 53 3.79 6.06 16.24
C ARG A 53 3.10 7.38 16.55
N GLN A 54 3.53 8.05 17.63
CA GLN A 54 2.94 9.33 18.03
C GLN A 54 3.10 10.42 16.97
N VAL A 55 4.24 10.46 16.25
CA VAL A 55 4.45 11.40 15.14
C VAL A 55 3.39 11.25 14.05
N LEU A 56 3.07 10.02 13.65
CA LEU A 56 2.03 9.77 12.64
C LEU A 56 0.64 10.15 13.17
N ILE A 57 0.32 9.78 14.41
CA ILE A 57 -0.96 10.12 15.06
C ILE A 57 -1.15 11.64 15.09
N ASP A 58 -0.14 12.38 15.53
CA ASP A 58 -0.20 13.83 15.65
C ASP A 58 -0.31 14.50 14.27
N ALA A 59 0.42 14.01 13.29
CA ALA A 59 0.35 14.51 11.92
C ALA A 59 -1.07 14.37 11.34
N GLN A 60 -1.70 13.20 11.50
CA GLN A 60 -3.06 12.94 11.02
C GLN A 60 -4.10 13.77 11.80
N LYS A 61 -4.00 13.86 13.13
CA LYS A 61 -4.90 14.65 13.98
C LYS A 61 -4.79 16.16 13.77
N SER A 62 -3.65 16.64 13.27
CA SER A 62 -3.43 18.09 13.04
C SER A 62 -4.30 18.69 11.93
N VAL A 63 -4.96 17.85 11.16
CA VAL A 63 -5.80 18.24 10.00
C VAL A 63 -7.23 17.77 10.23
N ALA A 64 -8.17 18.70 10.23
CA ALA A 64 -9.60 18.37 10.27
C ALA A 64 -10.03 17.72 8.94
N VAL A 65 -10.70 16.59 9.03
CA VAL A 65 -11.22 15.83 7.90
C VAL A 65 -12.67 15.43 8.13
N ASP A 66 -13.41 15.18 7.06
CA ASP A 66 -14.76 14.65 7.16
C ASP A 66 -14.71 13.14 7.45
N LEU A 67 -15.31 12.75 8.57
CA LEU A 67 -15.47 11.36 9.01
C LEU A 67 -16.95 10.96 9.05
N SER A 68 -17.85 11.75 8.49
CA SER A 68 -19.29 11.46 8.44
C SER A 68 -19.63 10.38 7.42
N GLY A 69 -20.86 9.91 7.46
CA GLY A 69 -21.40 8.95 6.49
C GLY A 69 -21.07 7.48 6.79
N ILE A 70 -20.45 7.19 7.93
CA ILE A 70 -20.12 5.84 8.34
C ILE A 70 -20.60 5.53 9.77
N THR A 71 -20.71 4.24 10.07
CA THR A 71 -20.81 3.69 11.43
C THR A 71 -19.61 2.79 11.69
N ILE A 72 -19.15 2.75 12.94
CA ILE A 72 -17.98 1.99 13.35
C ILE A 72 -18.40 1.04 14.49
N GLU A 73 -18.07 -0.23 14.34
CA GLU A 73 -18.27 -1.27 15.34
C GLU A 73 -16.98 -2.03 15.57
N GLU A 74 -16.82 -2.66 16.73
CA GLU A 74 -15.66 -3.46 17.07
C GLU A 74 -16.05 -4.92 17.29
N LYS A 75 -15.26 -5.83 16.76
CA LYS A 75 -15.36 -7.26 17.01
C LYS A 75 -14.01 -7.78 17.44
N THR A 76 -13.98 -8.59 18.49
CA THR A 76 -12.76 -9.33 18.86
C THR A 76 -12.92 -10.78 18.45
N ILE A 77 -11.92 -11.30 17.74
CA ILE A 77 -11.80 -12.72 17.39
C ILE A 77 -10.60 -13.33 18.09
N THR A 78 -10.51 -14.64 18.13
CA THR A 78 -9.35 -15.35 18.70
C THR A 78 -8.49 -15.91 17.56
N VAL A 79 -7.22 -15.55 17.56
CA VAL A 79 -6.21 -16.06 16.60
C VAL A 79 -5.04 -16.62 17.40
N ASP A 80 -4.72 -17.89 17.22
CA ASP A 80 -3.66 -18.61 17.96
C ASP A 80 -3.76 -18.42 19.49
N GLY A 81 -5.01 -18.48 20.02
CA GLY A 81 -5.29 -18.33 21.44
C GLY A 81 -5.19 -16.90 21.98
N LYS A 82 -4.96 -15.90 21.11
CA LYS A 82 -4.86 -14.48 21.48
C LYS A 82 -5.99 -13.66 20.87
N PRO A 83 -6.45 -12.59 21.55
CA PRO A 83 -7.46 -11.70 20.99
C PRO A 83 -6.87 -10.88 19.83
N LEU A 84 -7.64 -10.77 18.74
CA LEU A 84 -7.40 -9.88 17.62
C LEU A 84 -8.63 -9.01 17.42
N LYS A 85 -8.45 -7.71 17.50
CA LYS A 85 -9.50 -6.72 17.31
C LYS A 85 -9.70 -6.42 15.83
N LEU A 86 -10.95 -6.43 15.39
CA LEU A 86 -11.39 -5.98 14.08
C LEU A 86 -12.26 -4.73 14.26
N THR A 87 -12.03 -3.71 13.42
CA THR A 87 -12.89 -2.53 13.35
C THR A 87 -13.72 -2.63 12.08
N ILE A 88 -15.02 -2.70 12.21
CA ILE A 88 -15.99 -2.83 11.12
C ILE A 88 -16.51 -1.44 10.80
N VAL A 89 -16.30 -0.96 9.57
CA VAL A 89 -16.75 0.33 9.09
C VAL A 89 -17.79 0.11 8.00
N ARG A 90 -18.94 0.77 8.12
CA ARG A 90 -20.08 0.59 7.22
C ARG A 90 -20.64 1.95 6.80
N PRO A 91 -21.23 2.09 5.60
CA PRO A 91 -22.06 3.26 5.29
C PRO A 91 -23.17 3.42 6.33
N ALA A 92 -23.39 4.63 6.80
CA ALA A 92 -24.34 4.92 7.90
C ALA A 92 -25.80 4.55 7.59
N ASP A 93 -26.17 4.56 6.30
CA ASP A 93 -27.50 4.25 5.80
C ASP A 93 -27.67 2.78 5.37
N ALA A 94 -26.66 1.94 5.55
CA ALA A 94 -26.66 0.54 5.13
C ALA A 94 -27.69 -0.28 5.89
N LYS A 95 -28.73 -0.77 5.16
CA LYS A 95 -29.81 -1.60 5.69
C LYS A 95 -29.68 -3.09 5.34
N LYS A 96 -28.74 -3.42 4.46
CA LYS A 96 -28.54 -4.78 3.93
C LYS A 96 -27.16 -5.30 4.31
N MET A 97 -27.01 -6.61 4.23
CA MET A 97 -25.70 -7.26 4.26
C MET A 97 -24.89 -6.79 3.04
N LEU A 98 -23.68 -6.27 3.28
CA LEU A 98 -22.84 -5.64 2.27
C LEU A 98 -21.72 -6.57 1.81
N PRO A 99 -21.21 -6.45 0.57
CA PRO A 99 -19.89 -6.92 0.22
C PRO A 99 -18.85 -6.30 1.15
N VAL A 100 -17.71 -6.94 1.31
CA VAL A 100 -16.69 -6.53 2.27
C VAL A 100 -15.31 -6.49 1.67
N PHE A 101 -14.53 -5.51 2.08
CA PHE A 101 -13.09 -5.56 1.88
C PHE A 101 -12.36 -5.59 3.23
N MET A 102 -11.37 -6.49 3.33
CA MET A 102 -10.41 -6.46 4.43
C MET A 102 -9.46 -5.29 4.19
N PHE A 103 -9.20 -4.49 5.21
CA PHE A 103 -8.23 -3.41 5.11
C PHE A 103 -7.03 -3.69 6.01
N PHE A 104 -5.85 -3.77 5.40
CA PHE A 104 -4.58 -3.91 6.10
C PHE A 104 -3.85 -2.57 6.03
N HIS A 105 -3.56 -2.00 7.19
CA HIS A 105 -2.98 -0.67 7.26
C HIS A 105 -1.48 -0.64 7.00
N GLY A 106 -1.01 0.50 6.49
CA GLY A 106 0.40 0.82 6.28
C GLY A 106 1.12 1.21 7.58
N GLY A 107 2.32 1.79 7.41
CA GLY A 107 3.15 2.24 8.53
C GLY A 107 4.30 1.30 8.85
N GLY A 108 4.82 0.55 7.87
CA GLY A 108 6.03 -0.25 8.01
C GLY A 108 5.93 -1.40 9.02
N TRP A 109 4.74 -1.95 9.25
CA TRP A 109 4.41 -2.93 10.30
C TRP A 109 4.65 -2.41 11.73
N VAL A 110 5.14 -1.18 11.91
CA VAL A 110 5.55 -0.57 13.19
C VAL A 110 4.60 0.52 13.62
N LEU A 111 4.17 1.34 12.68
CA LEU A 111 3.28 2.50 12.87
C LEU A 111 1.87 2.15 12.41
N GLY A 112 0.96 3.08 12.64
CA GLY A 112 -0.40 3.00 12.14
C GLY A 112 -1.36 2.30 13.12
N ASP A 113 -2.58 2.75 13.05
CA ASP A 113 -3.75 2.24 13.74
C ASP A 113 -5.01 2.66 12.98
N PHE A 114 -6.19 2.31 13.48
CA PHE A 114 -7.44 2.70 12.85
C PHE A 114 -7.58 4.23 12.76
N GLN A 115 -7.24 4.96 13.83
CA GLN A 115 -7.41 6.42 13.86
C GLN A 115 -6.55 7.14 12.79
N THR A 116 -5.35 6.63 12.52
CA THR A 116 -4.47 7.20 11.51
C THR A 116 -4.94 6.91 10.07
N HIS A 117 -5.76 5.88 9.87
CA HIS A 117 -6.28 5.45 8.56
C HIS A 117 -7.78 5.70 8.38
N GLU A 118 -8.48 6.18 9.41
CA GLU A 118 -9.94 6.31 9.47
C GLU A 118 -10.51 7.06 8.26
N ARG A 119 -9.92 8.20 7.88
CA ARG A 119 -10.38 8.98 6.73
C ARG A 119 -10.25 8.19 5.43
N MET A 120 -9.11 7.54 5.19
CA MET A 120 -8.92 6.74 3.97
C MET A 120 -9.91 5.57 3.89
N VAL A 121 -10.13 4.89 5.00
CA VAL A 121 -11.12 3.79 5.08
C VAL A 121 -12.53 4.33 4.90
N ARG A 122 -12.87 5.46 5.54
CA ARG A 122 -14.15 6.14 5.38
C ARG A 122 -14.42 6.49 3.92
N ASP A 123 -13.47 7.10 3.24
CA ASP A 123 -13.63 7.49 1.84
C ASP A 123 -13.91 6.25 0.97
N LEU A 124 -13.12 5.20 1.11
CA LEU A 124 -13.35 3.94 0.39
C LEU A 124 -14.72 3.31 0.71
N VAL A 125 -15.17 3.34 1.97
CA VAL A 125 -16.48 2.81 2.39
C VAL A 125 -17.63 3.61 1.80
N VAL A 126 -17.57 4.94 1.88
CA VAL A 126 -18.61 5.82 1.36
C VAL A 126 -18.69 5.74 -0.16
N ASP A 127 -17.54 5.81 -0.82
CA ASP A 127 -17.49 5.83 -2.29
C ASP A 127 -17.83 4.46 -2.88
N SER A 128 -17.44 3.35 -2.24
CA SER A 128 -17.78 2.01 -2.73
C SER A 128 -19.17 1.54 -2.32
N GLY A 129 -19.73 2.06 -1.24
CA GLY A 129 -20.96 1.54 -0.63
C GLY A 129 -20.80 0.17 0.04
N MET A 130 -19.56 -0.26 0.31
CA MET A 130 -19.23 -1.55 0.92
C MET A 130 -18.85 -1.40 2.38
N ALA A 131 -18.80 -2.52 3.10
CA ALA A 131 -18.22 -2.56 4.44
C ALA A 131 -16.70 -2.77 4.35
N ALA A 132 -15.95 -2.15 5.26
CA ALA A 132 -14.56 -2.46 5.51
C ALA A 132 -14.41 -3.22 6.82
N VAL A 133 -13.50 -4.20 6.86
CA VAL A 133 -13.00 -4.80 8.09
C VAL A 133 -11.53 -4.44 8.22
N PHE A 134 -11.24 -3.48 9.08
CA PHE A 134 -9.89 -3.07 9.41
C PHE A 134 -9.29 -4.03 10.43
N VAL A 135 -8.14 -4.61 10.09
CA VAL A 135 -7.47 -5.59 10.94
C VAL A 135 -6.45 -4.88 11.83
N ASN A 136 -6.72 -4.84 13.16
CA ASN A 136 -5.78 -4.27 14.11
C ASN A 136 -4.70 -5.31 14.46
N TYR A 137 -3.86 -5.65 13.49
CA TYR A 137 -2.78 -6.60 13.69
C TYR A 137 -1.75 -6.07 14.70
N THR A 138 -1.10 -6.98 15.42
CA THR A 138 -0.06 -6.61 16.39
C THR A 138 1.15 -6.05 15.67
N PRO A 139 1.59 -4.81 15.97
CA PRO A 139 2.72 -4.20 15.29
C PRO A 139 4.07 -4.76 15.73
N SER A 140 5.09 -4.52 14.93
CA SER A 140 6.50 -4.71 15.29
C SER A 140 7.02 -3.50 16.09
N PRO A 141 7.96 -3.70 17.00
CA PRO A 141 8.71 -4.91 17.30
C PRO A 141 8.07 -5.81 18.37
N GLU A 142 6.85 -5.49 18.85
CA GLU A 142 6.14 -6.30 19.85
C GLU A 142 5.93 -7.74 19.39
N VAL A 143 5.72 -7.90 18.07
CA VAL A 143 5.83 -9.18 17.38
C VAL A 143 6.66 -8.98 16.11
N GLN A 144 7.22 -10.08 15.61
CA GLN A 144 7.99 -10.07 14.36
C GLN A 144 7.31 -10.96 13.31
N TYR A 145 7.81 -10.89 12.08
CA TYR A 145 7.42 -11.80 11.01
C TYR A 145 7.49 -13.26 11.50
N PRO A 146 6.48 -14.10 11.22
CA PRO A 146 5.30 -13.85 10.37
C PRO A 146 4.00 -13.54 11.15
N VAL A 147 4.05 -13.07 12.40
CA VAL A 147 2.84 -12.97 13.26
C VAL A 147 1.77 -12.06 12.64
N ALA A 148 2.11 -10.85 12.21
CA ALA A 148 1.15 -9.88 11.64
C ALA A 148 0.46 -10.45 10.40
N ILE A 149 1.20 -11.12 9.51
CA ILE A 149 0.63 -11.70 8.30
C ILE A 149 -0.27 -12.91 8.59
N ASN A 150 0.05 -13.72 9.59
CA ASN A 150 -0.80 -14.80 10.04
C ASN A 150 -2.11 -14.27 10.65
N GLN A 151 -2.05 -13.19 11.42
CA GLN A 151 -3.24 -12.51 11.95
C GLN A 151 -4.12 -11.95 10.82
N ALA A 152 -3.52 -11.33 9.79
CA ALA A 152 -4.23 -10.81 8.63
C ALA A 152 -4.95 -11.92 7.86
N TYR A 153 -4.26 -13.03 7.61
CA TYR A 153 -4.88 -14.20 6.96
C TYR A 153 -6.02 -14.79 7.80
N ALA A 154 -5.78 -15.00 9.10
CA ALA A 154 -6.79 -15.57 10.00
C ALA A 154 -8.04 -14.68 10.11
N ALA A 155 -7.88 -13.35 10.18
CA ALA A 155 -8.98 -12.41 10.15
C ALA A 155 -9.76 -12.49 8.83
N THR A 156 -9.07 -12.62 7.70
CA THR A 156 -9.71 -12.74 6.39
C THR A 156 -10.51 -14.04 6.26
N ALA A 157 -9.94 -15.15 6.72
CA ALA A 157 -10.64 -16.44 6.76
C ALA A 157 -11.86 -16.39 7.68
N TRP A 158 -11.72 -15.77 8.86
CA TRP A 158 -12.83 -15.61 9.79
C TRP A 158 -13.97 -14.79 9.18
N VAL A 159 -13.68 -13.67 8.53
CA VAL A 159 -14.71 -12.83 7.87
C VAL A 159 -15.41 -13.60 6.75
N ALA A 160 -14.68 -14.36 5.97
CA ALA A 160 -15.28 -15.18 4.91
C ALA A 160 -16.28 -16.22 5.47
N GLU A 161 -15.98 -16.83 6.61
CA GLU A 161 -16.80 -17.86 7.25
C GLU A 161 -17.92 -17.27 8.13
N HIS A 162 -17.59 -16.24 8.91
CA HIS A 162 -18.45 -15.67 9.95
C HIS A 162 -19.01 -14.27 9.61
N GLY A 163 -18.88 -13.82 8.36
CA GLY A 163 -19.27 -12.46 7.96
C GLY A 163 -20.69 -12.06 8.35
N LYS A 164 -21.63 -13.04 8.42
CA LYS A 164 -23.01 -12.80 8.87
C LYS A 164 -23.09 -12.28 10.30
N GLU A 165 -22.16 -12.63 11.18
CA GLU A 165 -22.12 -12.14 12.57
C GLU A 165 -21.83 -10.65 12.67
N ILE A 166 -21.19 -10.08 11.62
CA ILE A 166 -20.89 -8.65 11.50
C ILE A 166 -21.63 -8.02 10.32
N ASN A 167 -22.69 -8.68 9.85
CA ASN A 167 -23.59 -8.21 8.80
C ASN A 167 -22.87 -7.88 7.46
N VAL A 168 -21.91 -8.73 7.06
CA VAL A 168 -21.24 -8.67 5.75
C VAL A 168 -21.32 -10.00 5.00
N ASP A 169 -21.26 -9.93 3.69
CA ASP A 169 -21.24 -11.09 2.80
C ASP A 169 -19.80 -11.54 2.56
N GLY A 170 -19.32 -12.48 3.36
CA GLY A 170 -17.98 -13.04 3.25
C GLY A 170 -17.67 -13.76 1.92
N SER A 171 -18.70 -14.08 1.10
CA SER A 171 -18.49 -14.65 -0.24
C SER A 171 -18.13 -13.61 -1.29
N ARG A 172 -18.43 -12.32 -1.01
CA ARG A 172 -18.05 -11.16 -1.82
C ARG A 172 -16.98 -10.35 -1.07
N LEU A 173 -15.77 -10.91 -1.03
CA LEU A 173 -14.66 -10.40 -0.24
C LEU A 173 -13.49 -9.98 -1.12
N ALA A 174 -12.97 -8.77 -0.88
CA ALA A 174 -11.71 -8.27 -1.42
C ALA A 174 -10.69 -8.00 -0.32
N VAL A 175 -9.43 -7.81 -0.70
CA VAL A 175 -8.36 -7.35 0.18
C VAL A 175 -7.82 -6.02 -0.31
N VAL A 176 -7.59 -5.10 0.61
CA VAL A 176 -7.13 -3.74 0.33
C VAL A 176 -6.05 -3.37 1.33
N GLY A 177 -5.01 -2.69 0.89
CA GLY A 177 -4.01 -2.18 1.82
C GLY A 177 -3.04 -1.19 1.19
N ASN A 178 -2.49 -0.31 2.02
CA ASN A 178 -1.49 0.67 1.62
C ASN A 178 -0.09 0.32 2.15
N SER A 179 0.96 0.58 1.38
CA SER A 179 2.34 0.35 1.81
C SER A 179 2.57 -1.11 2.23
N VAL A 180 2.99 -1.36 3.46
CA VAL A 180 3.07 -2.73 4.01
C VAL A 180 1.70 -3.41 4.12
N GLY A 181 0.61 -2.65 4.21
CA GLY A 181 -0.74 -3.21 4.08
C GLY A 181 -1.02 -3.76 2.69
N GLY A 182 -0.49 -3.13 1.65
CA GLY A 182 -0.48 -3.66 0.28
C GLY A 182 0.35 -4.95 0.15
N ASN A 183 1.49 -5.03 0.85
CA ASN A 183 2.22 -6.28 1.03
C ASN A 183 1.33 -7.36 1.65
N MET A 184 0.67 -7.04 2.78
CA MET A 184 -0.19 -7.98 3.48
C MET A 184 -1.38 -8.43 2.62
N ALA A 185 -1.98 -7.54 1.83
CA ALA A 185 -3.10 -7.87 0.95
C ALA A 185 -2.71 -8.92 -0.11
N THR A 186 -1.58 -8.72 -0.77
CA THR A 186 -1.12 -9.70 -1.75
C THR A 186 -0.62 -11.00 -1.11
N VAL A 187 0.03 -10.94 0.05
CA VAL A 187 0.49 -12.14 0.76
C VAL A 187 -0.69 -12.94 1.31
N VAL A 188 -1.73 -12.29 1.82
CA VAL A 188 -2.99 -12.97 2.21
C VAL A 188 -3.63 -13.66 1.02
N SER A 189 -3.60 -13.05 -0.17
CA SER A 189 -4.09 -13.67 -1.42
C SER A 189 -3.28 -14.91 -1.79
N LEU A 190 -1.95 -14.87 -1.64
CA LEU A 190 -1.06 -16.04 -1.82
C LEU A 190 -1.38 -17.15 -0.82
N MET A 191 -1.53 -16.82 0.46
CA MET A 191 -1.88 -17.79 1.51
C MET A 191 -3.26 -18.41 1.26
N ALA A 192 -4.25 -17.61 0.85
CA ALA A 192 -5.58 -18.07 0.51
C ALA A 192 -5.54 -19.07 -0.65
N LYS A 193 -4.78 -18.77 -1.72
CA LYS A 193 -4.55 -19.70 -2.83
C LYS A 193 -3.89 -20.98 -2.36
N GLN A 194 -2.81 -20.91 -1.59
CA GLN A 194 -2.08 -22.08 -1.10
C GLN A 194 -2.93 -23.00 -0.20
N LYS A 195 -3.83 -22.40 0.59
CA LYS A 195 -4.73 -23.13 1.50
C LYS A 195 -6.09 -23.48 0.88
N GLY A 196 -6.39 -22.96 -0.34
CA GLY A 196 -7.68 -23.16 -1.02
C GLY A 196 -8.83 -22.36 -0.41
N THR A 197 -8.57 -21.48 0.56
CA THR A 197 -9.57 -20.67 1.26
C THR A 197 -8.93 -19.44 1.92
N PRO A 198 -9.65 -18.29 2.08
CA PRO A 198 -10.95 -17.99 1.48
C PRO A 198 -10.85 -17.63 -0.01
N ALA A 199 -12.00 -17.60 -0.70
CA ALA A 199 -12.09 -17.09 -2.06
C ALA A 199 -12.06 -15.56 -2.05
N ILE A 200 -10.92 -14.97 -2.40
CA ILE A 200 -10.75 -13.52 -2.54
C ILE A 200 -11.10 -13.15 -3.99
N LYS A 201 -11.95 -12.13 -4.17
CA LYS A 201 -12.46 -11.73 -5.49
C LYS A 201 -11.61 -10.66 -6.16
N TYR A 202 -10.97 -9.79 -5.37
CA TYR A 202 -10.19 -8.66 -5.87
C TYR A 202 -9.12 -8.24 -4.86
N GLN A 203 -8.05 -7.61 -5.33
CA GLN A 203 -7.03 -7.01 -4.48
C GLN A 203 -6.72 -5.58 -4.92
N VAL A 204 -6.70 -4.64 -3.98
CA VAL A 204 -6.27 -3.25 -4.20
C VAL A 204 -5.00 -2.99 -3.41
N LEU A 205 -3.93 -2.71 -4.13
CA LEU A 205 -2.58 -2.55 -3.61
C LEU A 205 -2.14 -1.09 -3.81
N PHE A 206 -2.26 -0.29 -2.77
CA PHE A 206 -1.82 1.10 -2.80
C PHE A 206 -0.33 1.16 -2.47
N TRP A 207 0.51 1.62 -3.39
CA TRP A 207 1.97 1.78 -3.25
C TRP A 207 2.61 0.67 -2.39
N PRO A 208 2.44 -0.60 -2.82
CA PRO A 208 2.75 -1.74 -1.97
C PRO A 208 4.25 -1.95 -1.78
N VAL A 209 4.65 -2.39 -0.58
CA VAL A 209 5.95 -3.02 -0.35
C VAL A 209 5.93 -4.42 -0.95
N THR A 210 6.85 -4.74 -1.85
CA THR A 210 6.87 -6.06 -2.50
C THR A 210 8.22 -6.77 -2.41
N ASP A 211 9.27 -6.06 -1.99
CA ASP A 211 10.62 -6.62 -1.84
C ASP A 211 11.39 -5.97 -0.68
N ALA A 212 12.45 -6.63 -0.23
CA ALA A 212 13.40 -6.12 0.75
C ALA A 212 14.70 -5.60 0.11
N ASN A 213 14.66 -5.26 -1.19
CA ASN A 213 15.78 -4.68 -1.92
C ASN A 213 15.69 -3.15 -1.89
N PHE A 214 16.72 -2.49 -1.33
CA PHE A 214 16.76 -1.02 -1.18
C PHE A 214 17.67 -0.33 -2.21
N ASP A 215 18.00 -0.98 -3.33
CA ASP A 215 19.00 -0.50 -4.29
C ASP A 215 18.47 -0.31 -5.73
N ASN A 216 17.14 -0.41 -5.95
CA ASN A 216 16.54 -0.08 -7.23
C ASN A 216 16.59 1.43 -7.52
N GLU A 217 16.20 1.85 -8.72
CA GLU A 217 16.34 3.24 -9.15
C GLU A 217 15.44 4.20 -8.35
N SER A 218 14.21 3.80 -7.97
CA SER A 218 13.35 4.65 -7.15
C SER A 218 13.92 4.85 -5.73
N TYR A 219 14.53 3.82 -5.13
CA TYR A 219 15.22 3.97 -3.85
C TYR A 219 16.45 4.89 -3.92
N LYS A 220 17.11 4.98 -5.08
CA LYS A 220 18.22 5.94 -5.29
C LYS A 220 17.69 7.36 -5.49
N ALA A 221 16.67 7.50 -6.35
CA ALA A 221 16.13 8.81 -6.74
C ALA A 221 15.41 9.50 -5.56
N TYR A 222 14.62 8.74 -4.78
CA TYR A 222 13.76 9.28 -3.71
C TYR A 222 14.26 8.97 -2.31
N ALA A 223 15.53 8.63 -2.13
CA ALA A 223 16.13 8.21 -0.88
C ALA A 223 15.86 9.13 0.31
N LYS A 224 15.62 10.44 0.06
CA LYS A 224 15.46 11.50 1.08
C LYS A 224 14.48 12.55 0.59
N LYS A 225 13.83 13.26 1.52
CA LYS A 225 12.99 14.46 1.29
C LYS A 225 11.62 14.22 0.64
N TYR A 226 11.25 13.00 0.28
CA TYR A 226 9.97 12.66 -0.33
C TYR A 226 9.05 11.90 0.63
N PHE A 227 8.98 12.30 1.90
CA PHE A 227 8.21 11.68 2.98
C PHE A 227 8.80 10.33 3.40
N LEU A 228 8.54 9.24 2.67
CA LEU A 228 9.15 7.95 2.94
C LEU A 228 10.60 7.93 2.44
N THR A 229 11.52 7.59 3.34
CA THR A 229 12.95 7.54 3.01
C THR A 229 13.48 6.11 2.95
N ARG A 230 14.60 5.94 2.24
CA ARG A 230 15.31 4.65 2.22
C ARG A 230 15.71 4.19 3.62
N ASN A 231 16.11 5.12 4.51
CA ASN A 231 16.50 4.78 5.88
C ASN A 231 15.30 4.35 6.72
N MET A 232 14.16 5.01 6.56
CA MET A 232 12.90 4.56 7.18
C MET A 232 12.56 3.13 6.77
N MET A 233 12.63 2.80 5.46
CA MET A 233 12.34 1.45 5.00
C MET A 233 13.30 0.41 5.60
N LYS A 234 14.59 0.70 5.69
CA LYS A 234 15.55 -0.18 6.37
C LYS A 234 15.22 -0.37 7.84
N TRP A 235 14.80 0.70 8.53
CA TRP A 235 14.39 0.65 9.93
C TRP A 235 13.10 -0.17 10.11
N PHE A 236 12.10 0.00 9.26
CA PHE A 236 10.87 -0.79 9.27
C PHE A 236 11.16 -2.29 9.11
N TRP A 237 11.93 -2.65 8.09
CA TRP A 237 12.31 -4.03 7.87
C TRP A 237 13.11 -4.62 9.04
N ASN A 238 14.00 -3.85 9.68
CA ASN A 238 14.76 -4.30 10.85
C ASN A 238 13.85 -4.59 12.06
N ASN A 239 12.75 -3.85 12.22
CA ASN A 239 11.76 -4.12 13.26
C ASN A 239 10.86 -5.31 12.91
N TYR A 240 10.50 -5.48 11.64
CA TYR A 240 9.64 -6.57 11.17
C TYR A 240 10.37 -7.92 11.16
N THR A 241 11.54 -7.96 10.56
CA THR A 241 12.49 -9.07 10.65
C THR A 241 13.91 -8.61 10.34
N SER A 242 14.87 -8.99 11.18
CA SER A 242 16.30 -8.76 10.92
C SER A 242 16.96 -9.91 10.15
N ASP A 243 16.28 -11.06 10.02
CA ASP A 243 16.79 -12.22 9.30
C ASP A 243 16.72 -12.01 7.77
N SER A 244 17.89 -11.98 7.14
CA SER A 244 18.01 -11.82 5.69
C SER A 244 17.43 -12.98 4.88
N LYS A 245 17.26 -14.17 5.47
CA LYS A 245 16.61 -15.31 4.82
C LYS A 245 15.09 -15.11 4.82
N GLN A 246 14.52 -14.72 5.97
CA GLN A 246 13.10 -14.41 6.06
C GLN A 246 12.70 -13.28 5.10
N ARG A 247 13.55 -12.25 4.93
CA ARG A 247 13.29 -11.16 3.96
C ARG A 247 13.18 -11.64 2.51
N LYS A 248 13.72 -12.82 2.18
CA LYS A 248 13.64 -13.43 0.84
C LYS A 248 12.49 -14.40 0.69
N GLU A 249 11.78 -14.71 1.75
CA GLU A 249 10.60 -15.56 1.68
C GLU A 249 9.47 -14.86 0.90
N VAL A 250 8.74 -15.61 0.10
CA VAL A 250 7.62 -15.08 -0.71
C VAL A 250 6.55 -14.39 0.15
N LEU A 251 6.32 -14.92 1.37
CA LEU A 251 5.35 -14.33 2.30
C LEU A 251 5.85 -13.09 3.05
N ALA A 252 7.12 -12.70 2.87
CA ALA A 252 7.65 -11.40 3.31
C ALA A 252 7.85 -10.47 2.11
N SER A 253 8.38 -10.99 1.00
CA SER A 253 8.72 -10.26 -0.23
C SER A 253 8.02 -10.90 -1.43
N PRO A 254 6.76 -10.59 -1.70
CA PRO A 254 5.96 -11.26 -2.75
C PRO A 254 6.52 -11.07 -4.17
N LEU A 255 7.38 -10.11 -4.40
CA LEU A 255 8.11 -9.98 -5.66
C LEU A 255 9.08 -11.15 -5.90
N GLN A 256 9.47 -11.92 -4.88
CA GLN A 256 10.29 -13.13 -5.01
C GLN A 256 9.49 -14.33 -5.52
N ALA A 257 8.15 -14.30 -5.49
CA ALA A 257 7.30 -15.39 -5.98
C ALA A 257 7.58 -15.69 -7.46
N THR A 258 7.54 -16.95 -7.84
CA THR A 258 7.56 -17.37 -9.24
C THR A 258 6.23 -17.02 -9.93
N THR A 259 6.21 -16.97 -11.27
CA THR A 259 4.95 -16.79 -12.02
C THR A 259 3.94 -17.91 -11.74
N ALA A 260 4.39 -19.12 -11.53
CA ALA A 260 3.53 -20.26 -11.17
C ALA A 260 2.87 -20.07 -9.78
N GLU A 261 3.58 -19.50 -8.82
CA GLU A 261 3.00 -19.16 -7.51
C GLU A 261 1.99 -18.02 -7.60
N LEU A 262 2.17 -17.08 -8.52
CA LEU A 262 1.25 -15.95 -8.72
C LEU A 262 0.04 -16.31 -9.60
N GLN A 263 0.13 -17.32 -10.45
CA GLN A 263 -0.96 -17.73 -11.34
C GLN A 263 -2.24 -18.05 -10.56
N GLY A 264 -3.38 -17.50 -11.00
CA GLY A 264 -4.68 -17.72 -10.36
C GLY A 264 -4.91 -16.91 -9.08
N LEU A 265 -4.04 -15.92 -8.78
CA LEU A 265 -4.36 -14.89 -7.79
C LEU A 265 -5.54 -14.03 -8.27
N PRO A 266 -6.28 -13.38 -7.35
CA PRO A 266 -7.40 -12.52 -7.73
C PRO A 266 -6.92 -11.36 -8.60
N PRO A 267 -7.78 -10.83 -9.50
CA PRO A 267 -7.51 -9.60 -10.24
C PRO A 267 -7.06 -8.47 -9.32
N ALA A 268 -6.23 -7.55 -9.84
CA ALA A 268 -5.55 -6.56 -9.01
C ALA A 268 -5.61 -5.14 -9.59
N LEU A 269 -5.82 -4.17 -8.71
CA LEU A 269 -5.45 -2.77 -8.95
C LEU A 269 -4.15 -2.48 -8.17
N VAL A 270 -3.10 -2.10 -8.87
CA VAL A 270 -1.83 -1.67 -8.28
C VAL A 270 -1.64 -0.18 -8.54
N ILE A 271 -1.68 0.62 -7.48
CA ILE A 271 -1.47 2.07 -7.55
C ILE A 271 -0.08 2.39 -7.00
N THR A 272 0.72 3.16 -7.76
CA THR A 272 2.02 3.65 -7.32
C THR A 272 2.07 5.17 -7.34
N ALA A 273 2.94 5.75 -6.53
CA ALA A 273 3.24 7.17 -6.55
C ALA A 273 4.53 7.43 -7.35
N ASP A 274 4.57 8.52 -8.09
CA ASP A 274 5.72 8.84 -8.95
C ASP A 274 6.99 9.08 -8.15
N ASN A 275 6.88 9.84 -7.04
CA ASN A 275 8.00 10.26 -6.20
C ASN A 275 8.09 9.38 -4.92
N ASP A 276 8.21 8.07 -5.10
CA ASP A 276 8.19 7.10 -4.00
C ASP A 276 9.33 6.08 -4.14
N VAL A 277 10.00 5.76 -3.05
CA VAL A 277 11.04 4.72 -3.01
C VAL A 277 10.48 3.34 -3.41
N LEU A 278 9.18 3.07 -3.16
CA LEU A 278 8.51 1.79 -3.44
C LEU A 278 7.96 1.69 -4.89
N ARG A 279 8.05 2.77 -5.68
CA ARG A 279 7.49 2.79 -7.04
C ARG A 279 7.92 1.60 -7.88
N ASP A 280 9.22 1.41 -8.00
CA ASP A 280 9.77 0.43 -8.95
C ASP A 280 9.45 -1.01 -8.54
N GLU A 281 9.45 -1.32 -7.24
CA GLU A 281 9.10 -2.66 -6.76
C GLU A 281 7.59 -2.95 -6.89
N GLY A 282 6.73 -1.95 -6.65
CA GLY A 282 5.29 -2.06 -6.87
C GLY A 282 4.94 -2.30 -8.34
N GLU A 283 5.55 -1.54 -9.26
CA GLU A 283 5.37 -1.73 -10.70
C GLU A 283 5.97 -3.04 -11.22
N ALA A 284 7.11 -3.48 -10.67
CA ALA A 284 7.69 -4.77 -10.99
C ALA A 284 6.76 -5.92 -10.58
N TYR A 285 6.10 -5.79 -9.41
CA TYR A 285 5.15 -6.77 -8.96
C TYR A 285 3.90 -6.82 -9.85
N ALA A 286 3.36 -5.66 -10.26
CA ALA A 286 2.23 -5.59 -11.20
C ALA A 286 2.56 -6.29 -12.54
N LYS A 287 3.74 -6.03 -13.10
CA LYS A 287 4.22 -6.71 -14.32
C LYS A 287 4.35 -8.22 -14.12
N LYS A 288 4.74 -8.65 -12.93
CA LYS A 288 4.91 -10.08 -12.62
C LYS A 288 3.58 -10.79 -12.45
N LEU A 289 2.57 -10.12 -11.89
CA LEU A 289 1.18 -10.62 -11.85
C LEU A 289 0.62 -10.79 -13.27
N ASP A 290 0.77 -9.78 -14.13
CA ASP A 290 0.35 -9.83 -15.54
C ASP A 290 1.03 -10.99 -16.28
N ALA A 291 2.35 -11.14 -16.12
CA ALA A 291 3.10 -12.27 -16.70
C ALA A 291 2.65 -13.63 -16.18
N ALA A 292 2.01 -13.70 -15.02
CA ALA A 292 1.39 -14.91 -14.47
C ALA A 292 -0.06 -15.12 -14.94
N GLY A 293 -0.59 -14.27 -15.83
CA GLY A 293 -1.95 -14.34 -16.34
C GLY A 293 -3.02 -13.83 -15.37
N VAL A 294 -2.64 -12.99 -14.40
CA VAL A 294 -3.57 -12.30 -13.51
C VAL A 294 -4.01 -11.00 -14.19
N ASP A 295 -5.31 -10.70 -14.21
CA ASP A 295 -5.83 -9.42 -14.70
C ASP A 295 -5.36 -8.28 -13.79
N VAL A 296 -4.56 -7.37 -14.31
CA VAL A 296 -3.95 -6.26 -13.54
C VAL A 296 -4.23 -4.92 -14.19
N THR A 297 -4.75 -3.99 -13.39
CA THR A 297 -4.72 -2.57 -13.69
C THR A 297 -3.59 -1.94 -12.88
N ALA A 298 -2.54 -1.42 -13.55
CA ALA A 298 -1.43 -0.74 -12.89
C ALA A 298 -1.45 0.75 -13.23
N VAL A 299 -1.46 1.63 -12.21
CA VAL A 299 -1.56 3.08 -12.40
C VAL A 299 -0.51 3.78 -11.55
N ARG A 300 0.28 4.66 -12.21
CA ARG A 300 1.18 5.58 -11.51
C ARG A 300 0.53 6.96 -11.42
N TYR A 301 0.40 7.49 -10.22
CA TYR A 301 -0.05 8.85 -9.98
C TYR A 301 1.14 9.80 -10.01
N ASN A 302 1.25 10.53 -11.13
CA ASN A 302 2.34 11.46 -11.36
C ASN A 302 2.31 12.62 -10.36
N GLY A 303 3.49 13.06 -9.92
CA GLY A 303 3.65 14.15 -8.96
C GLY A 303 3.29 13.81 -7.51
N MET A 304 2.76 12.60 -7.24
CA MET A 304 2.43 12.15 -5.89
C MET A 304 3.64 11.52 -5.18
N ILE A 305 3.53 11.43 -3.85
CA ILE A 305 4.52 10.81 -2.95
C ILE A 305 3.91 9.59 -2.27
N HIS A 306 4.75 8.83 -1.54
CA HIS A 306 4.28 7.72 -0.72
C HIS A 306 3.15 8.15 0.22
N ASP A 307 2.16 7.29 0.43
CA ASP A 307 1.00 7.50 1.31
C ASP A 307 0.13 8.74 0.96
N PHE A 308 0.19 9.25 -0.28
CA PHE A 308 -0.62 10.41 -0.67
C PHE A 308 -2.12 10.21 -0.44
N GLY A 309 -2.63 8.99 -0.61
CA GLY A 309 -4.02 8.64 -0.31
C GLY A 309 -4.32 8.55 1.19
N LEU A 310 -3.31 8.35 2.05
CA LEU A 310 -3.44 8.28 3.50
C LEU A 310 -3.32 9.65 4.17
N LEU A 311 -2.38 10.49 3.75
CA LEU A 311 -2.02 11.72 4.43
C LEU A 311 -3.14 12.77 4.41
N ASN A 312 -3.70 13.09 5.58
CA ASN A 312 -4.78 14.07 5.70
C ASN A 312 -4.39 15.45 5.16
N ALA A 313 -3.13 15.84 5.30
CA ALA A 313 -2.62 17.15 4.86
C ALA A 313 -2.73 17.36 3.33
N ILE A 314 -2.77 16.29 2.54
CA ILE A 314 -2.88 16.34 1.08
C ILE A 314 -4.10 15.56 0.56
N SER A 315 -5.05 15.23 1.45
CA SER A 315 -6.26 14.47 1.12
C SER A 315 -7.15 15.15 0.08
N GLN A 316 -7.07 16.47 -0.05
CA GLN A 316 -7.89 17.24 -0.98
C GLN A 316 -7.24 17.44 -2.35
N THR A 317 -6.02 16.92 -2.58
CA THR A 317 -5.40 16.98 -3.90
C THR A 317 -6.18 16.17 -4.94
N PRO A 318 -6.25 16.63 -6.20
CA PRO A 318 -6.94 15.87 -7.26
C PRO A 318 -6.43 14.44 -7.40
N GLY A 319 -5.11 14.24 -7.30
CA GLY A 319 -4.50 12.90 -7.39
C GLY A 319 -4.95 11.96 -6.27
N THR A 320 -5.07 12.48 -5.02
CA THR A 320 -5.57 11.69 -3.89
C THR A 320 -7.01 11.25 -4.10
N LYS A 321 -7.90 12.19 -4.47
CA LYS A 321 -9.31 11.87 -4.73
C LYS A 321 -9.46 10.86 -5.85
N ALA A 322 -8.83 11.10 -6.99
CA ALA A 322 -8.91 10.20 -8.13
C ALA A 322 -8.41 8.78 -7.83
N ALA A 323 -7.37 8.63 -7.01
CA ALA A 323 -6.86 7.31 -6.63
C ALA A 323 -7.83 6.53 -5.75
N LEU A 324 -8.48 7.19 -4.79
CA LEU A 324 -9.47 6.54 -3.91
C LEU A 324 -10.78 6.26 -4.65
N GLU A 325 -11.27 7.17 -5.49
CA GLU A 325 -12.42 6.96 -6.36
C GLU A 325 -12.19 5.78 -7.32
N GLN A 326 -11.03 5.70 -7.98
CA GLN A 326 -10.68 4.58 -8.84
C GLN A 326 -10.71 3.25 -8.08
N ALA A 327 -10.15 3.21 -6.87
CA ALA A 327 -10.15 1.99 -6.06
C ALA A 327 -11.57 1.59 -5.64
N ALA A 328 -12.40 2.55 -5.24
CA ALA A 328 -13.80 2.31 -4.88
C ALA A 328 -14.62 1.79 -6.08
N ASP A 329 -14.38 2.32 -7.28
CA ASP A 329 -15.08 1.89 -8.49
C ASP A 329 -14.67 0.47 -8.93
N GLU A 330 -13.38 0.14 -8.83
CA GLU A 330 -12.91 -1.24 -9.09
C GLU A 330 -13.47 -2.22 -8.05
N LEU A 331 -13.55 -1.85 -6.78
CA LEU A 331 -14.20 -2.67 -5.76
C LEU A 331 -15.69 -2.92 -6.10
N LYS A 332 -16.43 -1.89 -6.50
CA LYS A 332 -17.84 -2.04 -6.95
C LYS A 332 -17.95 -3.02 -8.11
N LYS A 333 -17.14 -2.83 -9.14
CA LYS A 333 -17.16 -3.64 -10.36
C LYS A 333 -16.93 -5.13 -10.09
N HIS A 334 -16.10 -5.46 -9.11
CA HIS A 334 -15.72 -6.85 -8.84
C HIS A 334 -16.53 -7.54 -7.71
N LEU A 335 -17.23 -6.77 -6.85
CA LEU A 335 -17.95 -7.33 -5.70
C LEU A 335 -19.47 -7.07 -5.72
N GLN A 336 -19.97 -6.18 -6.53
CA GLN A 336 -21.43 -5.99 -6.78
C GLN A 336 -21.87 -6.78 -7.98
#